data_07f94f043da7a9e09fb3ca5455cef744
#
_entry.id   07f94f043da7a9e09fb3ca5455cef744
#
_cell.length_a   1.000
_cell.length_b   1.000
_cell.length_c   1.000
_cell.angle_alpha   90.00
_cell.angle_beta   90.00
_cell.angle_gamma   90.00
#
_symmetry.space_group_name_H-M   'P 1'
#
loop_
_entity.id
_entity.type
_entity.pdbx_description
1 polymer ?
#
loop_
_entity_poly.entity_id
_entity_poly.type
_entity_poly.pdbx_seq_one_letter_code
_entity_poly.pdbx_strand_id
1 'polypeptide(L)'
;MAWIEERKRSDGGTSAHVRWRLGGGRAGQVQIESFSAGSDAQNRARAEGFKQMVDASGQYWPEGWVKGQGFVRPRDDTPWRPTPSFADVGEAYVRQIVDLSPGQRKRYLAQISTLVDLEVRGVRIFERPIDAITEGDIKAWLIDWDRALKTKANYHGLLFGVFTYAVEEGYLSTNPCARTAPKRSRVRQAQAELRFLTEEELNTAVRLAGEDGDLLTFAVGTGLRFGEVTALWCSDIDLAHGTVRVNKAWKRDGEHGEGETPGWLRKQVGAKHVMRQHHLGNPKTPKSRRTISISPALVELVRPRVERRAADDFVFTTPTGLALHNSDFYERVWLPLGAALKKSGIAPFRFHDLRHTHVAWLVAGGARLPHIQARLGHESITTTIDTYGHLLPVGDELISQIIDTALRGGRIRPALRLVGD
;
A
#
# COMPACT_ATOMS: atom_id res chain seq x y z
N MET A 1 -22.74 -6.03 -44.90
CA MET A 1 -22.28 -4.84 -45.65
C MET A 1 -23.44 -3.87 -45.81
N ALA A 2 -23.17 -2.58 -45.70
CA ALA A 2 -24.15 -1.55 -46.01
C ALA A 2 -24.32 -1.41 -47.53
N TRP A 3 -25.52 -1.01 -47.99
CA TRP A 3 -25.80 -0.76 -49.42
C TRP A 3 -26.57 0.54 -49.57
N ILE A 4 -26.50 1.14 -50.76
CA ILE A 4 -27.16 2.39 -51.10
C ILE A 4 -28.36 2.08 -52.00
N GLU A 5 -29.53 2.65 -51.67
CA GLU A 5 -30.75 2.61 -52.46
C GLU A 5 -31.11 4.06 -52.85
N GLU A 6 -31.31 4.31 -54.13
CA GLU A 6 -31.73 5.62 -54.64
C GLU A 6 -33.24 5.64 -54.89
N ARG A 7 -33.91 6.74 -54.50
CA ARG A 7 -35.35 6.93 -54.72
C ARG A 7 -35.62 8.29 -55.34
N LYS A 8 -36.42 8.33 -56.36
CA LYS A 8 -36.91 9.57 -56.95
C LYS A 8 -37.84 10.29 -55.97
N ARG A 9 -37.63 11.57 -55.84
CA ARG A 9 -38.50 12.45 -55.06
C ARG A 9 -39.60 13.05 -55.92
N SER A 10 -40.67 13.57 -55.27
CA SER A 10 -41.81 14.19 -55.93
C SER A 10 -41.42 15.50 -56.67
N ASP A 11 -40.29 16.14 -56.32
CA ASP A 11 -39.73 17.34 -56.92
C ASP A 11 -38.80 17.05 -58.13
N GLY A 12 -38.71 15.79 -58.54
CA GLY A 12 -37.89 15.32 -59.65
C GLY A 12 -36.45 14.99 -59.29
N GLY A 13 -35.97 15.31 -58.13
CA GLY A 13 -34.64 14.98 -57.61
C GLY A 13 -34.54 13.56 -57.10
N THR A 14 -33.31 13.13 -56.73
CA THR A 14 -33.01 11.81 -56.19
C THR A 14 -32.51 11.92 -54.75
N SER A 15 -33.09 11.11 -53.84
CA SER A 15 -32.59 10.88 -52.52
C SER A 15 -31.78 9.58 -52.45
N ALA A 16 -30.69 9.57 -51.70
CA ALA A 16 -29.86 8.41 -51.49
C ALA A 16 -30.08 7.91 -50.06
N HIS A 17 -30.32 6.62 -49.90
CA HIS A 17 -30.59 5.96 -48.62
C HIS A 17 -29.52 4.90 -48.39
N VAL A 18 -28.79 5.00 -47.29
CA VAL A 18 -27.87 3.96 -46.82
C VAL A 18 -28.60 3.00 -45.91
N ARG A 19 -28.58 1.74 -46.27
CA ARG A 19 -29.22 0.67 -45.46
C ARG A 19 -28.18 -0.35 -45.05
N TRP A 20 -28.33 -0.86 -43.85
CA TRP A 20 -27.51 -1.95 -43.31
C TRP A 20 -28.25 -2.73 -42.23
N ARG A 21 -27.75 -3.92 -41.88
CA ARG A 21 -28.21 -4.66 -40.73
C ARG A 21 -27.29 -4.42 -39.56
N LEU A 22 -27.84 -3.99 -38.42
CA LEU A 22 -27.09 -3.70 -37.22
C LEU A 22 -26.25 -4.93 -36.79
N GLY A 23 -24.93 -4.75 -36.60
CA GLY A 23 -24.02 -5.84 -36.30
C GLY A 23 -23.73 -6.81 -37.44
N GLY A 24 -24.18 -6.53 -38.66
CA GLY A 24 -23.81 -7.25 -39.92
C GLY A 24 -24.48 -8.65 -40.07
N GLY A 25 -25.13 -9.18 -39.07
CA GLY A 25 -25.80 -10.51 -39.13
C GLY A 25 -27.14 -10.52 -39.81
N ARG A 26 -27.58 -11.70 -40.35
CA ARG A 26 -28.89 -11.86 -41.02
C ARG A 26 -30.10 -11.54 -40.09
N ALA A 27 -29.93 -11.72 -38.80
CA ALA A 27 -30.95 -11.41 -37.76
C ALA A 27 -30.92 -9.94 -37.31
N GLY A 28 -29.92 -9.14 -37.73
CA GLY A 28 -29.81 -7.75 -37.35
C GLY A 28 -30.92 -6.86 -37.86
N GLN A 29 -31.44 -5.96 -37.03
CA GLN A 29 -32.44 -4.97 -37.41
C GLN A 29 -31.93 -4.07 -38.57
N VAL A 30 -32.75 -3.87 -39.58
CA VAL A 30 -32.38 -2.99 -40.69
C VAL A 30 -32.40 -1.53 -40.25
N GLN A 31 -31.29 -0.85 -40.43
CA GLN A 31 -31.11 0.59 -40.19
C GLN A 31 -31.12 1.33 -41.52
N ILE A 32 -31.53 2.61 -41.49
CA ILE A 32 -31.61 3.46 -42.66
C ILE A 32 -31.17 4.86 -42.26
N GLU A 33 -30.25 5.46 -43.07
CA GLU A 33 -29.92 6.87 -43.08
C GLU A 33 -30.22 7.46 -44.42
N SER A 34 -30.79 8.68 -44.48
CA SER A 34 -31.31 9.26 -45.73
C SER A 34 -30.66 10.61 -46.02
N PHE A 35 -30.25 10.80 -47.25
CA PHE A 35 -29.61 12.02 -47.75
C PHE A 35 -30.46 12.62 -48.90
N SER A 36 -31.14 13.74 -48.61
CA SER A 36 -32.09 14.36 -49.54
C SER A 36 -31.95 15.90 -49.68
N ALA A 37 -31.05 16.53 -48.83
CA ALA A 37 -30.98 17.96 -48.70
C ALA A 37 -30.03 18.65 -49.68
N GLY A 38 -29.50 17.95 -50.70
CA GLY A 38 -28.54 18.47 -51.70
C GLY A 38 -28.94 18.09 -53.13
N SER A 39 -28.06 18.42 -54.10
CA SER A 39 -28.15 17.88 -55.45
C SER A 39 -27.99 16.35 -55.47
N ASP A 40 -28.43 15.69 -56.50
CA ASP A 40 -28.34 14.22 -56.62
C ASP A 40 -26.89 13.73 -56.43
N ALA A 41 -25.93 14.41 -57.03
CA ALA A 41 -24.51 14.08 -56.89
C ALA A 41 -24.01 14.27 -55.46
N GLN A 42 -24.46 15.33 -54.73
CA GLN A 42 -24.11 15.58 -53.33
C GLN A 42 -24.76 14.57 -52.40
N ASN A 43 -26.03 14.22 -52.64
CA ASN A 43 -26.73 13.22 -51.83
C ASN A 43 -26.06 11.84 -51.97
N ARG A 44 -25.64 11.48 -53.21
CA ARG A 44 -24.89 10.25 -53.48
C ARG A 44 -23.52 10.23 -52.81
N ALA A 45 -22.74 11.28 -52.93
CA ALA A 45 -21.41 11.39 -52.33
C ALA A 45 -21.50 11.29 -50.77
N ARG A 46 -22.49 11.95 -50.15
CA ARG A 46 -22.73 11.84 -48.70
C ARG A 46 -23.12 10.43 -48.30
N ALA A 47 -23.97 9.75 -49.07
CA ALA A 47 -24.37 8.39 -48.82
C ALA A 47 -23.19 7.41 -48.95
N GLU A 48 -22.31 7.59 -49.94
CA GLU A 48 -21.08 6.80 -50.11
C GLU A 48 -20.13 6.97 -48.91
N GLY A 49 -19.88 8.21 -48.50
CA GLY A 49 -19.06 8.50 -47.33
C GLY A 49 -19.63 7.90 -46.04
N PHE A 50 -20.94 8.04 -45.82
CA PHE A 50 -21.61 7.45 -44.67
C PHE A 50 -21.60 5.91 -44.67
N LYS A 51 -21.80 5.30 -45.88
CA LYS A 51 -21.67 3.85 -46.03
C LYS A 51 -20.30 3.33 -45.64
N GLN A 52 -19.21 4.04 -46.03
CA GLN A 52 -17.86 3.67 -45.62
C GLN A 52 -17.67 3.73 -44.13
N MET A 53 -18.22 4.76 -43.46
CA MET A 53 -18.17 4.88 -41.98
C MET A 53 -18.92 3.74 -41.29
N VAL A 54 -20.12 3.36 -41.78
CA VAL A 54 -20.88 2.23 -41.25
C VAL A 54 -20.12 0.92 -41.43
N ASP A 55 -19.52 0.71 -42.61
CA ASP A 55 -18.70 -0.47 -42.90
C ASP A 55 -17.47 -0.54 -41.99
N ALA A 56 -16.79 0.59 -41.77
CA ALA A 56 -15.65 0.72 -40.84
C ALA A 56 -16.04 0.52 -39.35
N SER A 57 -17.27 0.91 -38.99
CA SER A 57 -17.83 0.73 -37.64
C SER A 57 -18.45 -0.65 -37.41
N GLY A 58 -18.15 -1.66 -38.21
CA GLY A 58 -18.65 -3.01 -38.05
C GLY A 58 -20.17 -3.15 -38.20
N GLN A 59 -20.79 -2.33 -39.05
CA GLN A 59 -22.25 -2.27 -39.29
C GLN A 59 -23.04 -1.70 -38.10
N TYR A 60 -22.37 -0.85 -37.28
CA TYR A 60 -23.01 -0.02 -36.25
C TYR A 60 -23.10 1.43 -36.71
N TRP A 61 -23.91 2.22 -36.02
CA TRP A 61 -23.94 3.67 -36.25
C TRP A 61 -22.55 4.25 -35.96
N PRO A 62 -22.00 5.11 -36.83
CA PRO A 62 -20.75 5.79 -36.55
C PRO A 62 -20.86 6.61 -35.26
N GLU A 63 -19.82 6.57 -34.42
CA GLU A 63 -19.80 7.27 -33.15
C GLU A 63 -19.98 8.80 -33.37
N GLY A 64 -20.88 9.40 -32.59
CA GLY A 64 -21.26 10.81 -32.72
C GLY A 64 -22.24 11.15 -33.85
N TRP A 65 -22.69 10.17 -34.63
CA TRP A 65 -23.72 10.36 -35.66
C TRP A 65 -25.14 10.24 -35.10
N VAL A 66 -25.93 11.27 -35.30
CA VAL A 66 -27.37 11.26 -34.97
C VAL A 66 -28.16 11.17 -36.27
N LYS A 67 -29.08 10.19 -36.34
CA LYS A 67 -29.93 9.92 -37.51
C LYS A 67 -30.64 11.18 -37.99
N GLY A 68 -30.50 11.52 -39.26
CA GLY A 68 -31.10 12.70 -39.90
C GLY A 68 -30.42 14.04 -39.58
N GLN A 69 -29.45 14.07 -38.68
CA GLN A 69 -28.77 15.31 -38.27
C GLN A 69 -27.28 15.32 -38.65
N GLY A 70 -26.72 14.14 -38.90
CA GLY A 70 -25.29 13.99 -39.15
C GLY A 70 -24.45 13.91 -37.90
N PHE A 71 -23.16 14.26 -37.97
CA PHE A 71 -22.33 14.40 -36.79
C PHE A 71 -22.83 15.57 -35.96
N VAL A 72 -23.50 15.24 -34.87
CA VAL A 72 -23.78 16.21 -33.83
C VAL A 72 -22.55 16.24 -32.93
N ARG A 73 -21.74 17.28 -33.06
CA ARG A 73 -20.80 17.58 -31.97
C ARG A 73 -21.66 17.72 -30.71
N PRO A 74 -21.34 17.00 -29.61
CA PRO A 74 -21.96 17.37 -28.34
C PRO A 74 -21.80 18.88 -28.26
N ARG A 75 -22.89 19.63 -28.07
CA ARG A 75 -22.76 21.01 -27.65
C ARG A 75 -21.97 20.94 -26.35
N ASP A 76 -20.74 21.39 -26.44
CA ASP A 76 -19.88 21.58 -25.28
C ASP A 76 -20.42 22.83 -24.55
N ASP A 77 -21.63 22.70 -24.03
CA ASP A 77 -22.25 23.71 -23.16
C ASP A 77 -21.61 23.65 -21.75
N THR A 78 -20.63 22.77 -21.57
CA THR A 78 -19.73 22.82 -20.41
C THR A 78 -18.89 24.08 -20.57
N PRO A 79 -19.02 25.06 -19.66
CA PRO A 79 -18.17 26.24 -19.70
C PRO A 79 -16.72 25.74 -19.73
N TRP A 80 -15.92 26.22 -20.69
CA TRP A 80 -14.51 25.86 -20.83
C TRP A 80 -13.83 26.01 -19.47
N ARG A 81 -13.52 24.87 -18.84
CA ARG A 81 -12.69 24.82 -17.63
C ARG A 81 -11.28 24.54 -18.11
N PRO A 82 -10.32 25.39 -17.79
CA PRO A 82 -8.93 25.05 -18.08
C PRO A 82 -8.62 23.71 -17.42
N THR A 83 -8.05 22.81 -18.17
CA THR A 83 -7.64 21.50 -17.65
C THR A 83 -6.70 21.73 -16.48
N PRO A 84 -7.00 21.24 -15.28
CA PRO A 84 -6.16 21.48 -14.11
C PRO A 84 -4.81 20.81 -14.28
N SER A 85 -3.80 21.31 -13.57
CA SER A 85 -2.50 20.65 -13.51
C SER A 85 -2.59 19.30 -12.77
N PHE A 86 -1.63 18.41 -13.01
CA PHE A 86 -1.50 17.18 -12.22
C PHE A 86 -1.41 17.47 -10.72
N ALA A 87 -0.71 18.55 -10.32
CA ALA A 87 -0.59 18.96 -8.92
C ALA A 87 -1.95 19.28 -8.30
N ASP A 88 -2.78 20.11 -8.98
CA ASP A 88 -4.10 20.51 -8.49
C ASP A 88 -5.02 19.30 -8.31
N VAL A 89 -5.04 18.40 -9.30
CA VAL A 89 -5.83 17.15 -9.24
C VAL A 89 -5.32 16.23 -8.14
N GLY A 90 -3.99 16.10 -8.01
CA GLY A 90 -3.37 15.30 -6.97
C GLY A 90 -3.69 15.80 -5.56
N GLU A 91 -3.66 17.11 -5.33
CA GLU A 91 -4.04 17.71 -4.05
C GLU A 91 -5.54 17.52 -3.77
N ALA A 92 -6.40 17.71 -4.78
CA ALA A 92 -7.84 17.49 -4.65
C ALA A 92 -8.14 16.02 -4.29
N TYR A 93 -7.50 15.08 -4.96
CA TYR A 93 -7.57 13.64 -4.64
C TYR A 93 -7.20 13.38 -3.19
N VAL A 94 -6.05 13.89 -2.72
CA VAL A 94 -5.60 13.66 -1.34
C VAL A 94 -6.54 14.27 -0.31
N ARG A 95 -7.20 15.41 -0.63
CA ARG A 95 -8.18 16.05 0.27
C ARG A 95 -9.44 15.22 0.47
N GLN A 96 -9.92 14.53 -0.56
CA GLN A 96 -11.17 13.76 -0.50
C GLN A 96 -11.05 12.41 0.21
N ILE A 97 -9.84 11.88 0.41
CA ILE A 97 -9.67 10.60 1.12
C ILE A 97 -10.03 10.79 2.59
N VAL A 98 -11.17 10.23 3.02
CA VAL A 98 -11.75 10.43 4.35
C VAL A 98 -10.86 9.83 5.45
N ASP A 99 -10.41 8.59 5.29
CA ASP A 99 -9.69 7.83 6.34
C ASP A 99 -8.16 7.97 6.25
N LEU A 100 -7.66 9.05 5.66
CA LEU A 100 -6.23 9.25 5.50
C LEU A 100 -5.65 9.91 6.76
N SER A 101 -4.70 9.24 7.42
CA SER A 101 -4.02 9.83 8.56
C SER A 101 -3.25 11.10 8.16
N PRO A 102 -3.10 12.11 9.06
CA PRO A 102 -2.36 13.35 8.77
C PRO A 102 -0.94 13.09 8.24
N GLY A 103 -0.21 12.15 8.82
CA GLY A 103 1.12 11.75 8.36
C GLY A 103 1.13 11.12 6.96
N GLN A 104 0.07 10.40 6.62
CA GLN A 104 -0.10 9.81 5.30
C GLN A 104 -0.48 10.86 4.26
N ARG A 105 -1.35 11.81 4.63
CA ARG A 105 -1.71 12.99 3.82
C ARG A 105 -0.46 13.80 3.48
N LYS A 106 0.33 14.17 4.49
CA LYS A 106 1.60 14.89 4.29
C LYS A 106 2.56 14.14 3.36
N ARG A 107 2.65 12.82 3.49
CA ARG A 107 3.49 12.00 2.62
C ARG A 107 3.00 11.99 1.17
N TYR A 108 1.70 11.87 0.93
CA TYR A 108 1.14 11.90 -0.42
C TYR A 108 1.36 13.25 -1.09
N LEU A 109 1.14 14.36 -0.37
CA LEU A 109 1.43 15.70 -0.89
C LEU A 109 2.93 15.87 -1.22
N ALA A 110 3.82 15.40 -0.36
CA ALA A 110 5.26 15.41 -0.64
C ALA A 110 5.64 14.53 -1.86
N GLN A 111 4.96 13.40 -2.06
CA GLN A 111 5.15 12.56 -3.25
C GLN A 111 4.68 13.26 -4.53
N ILE A 112 3.55 13.98 -4.48
CA ILE A 112 3.05 14.78 -5.60
C ILE A 112 4.07 15.88 -5.94
N SER A 113 4.54 16.65 -4.95
CA SER A 113 5.58 17.65 -5.16
C SER A 113 6.86 17.05 -5.78
N THR A 114 7.32 15.92 -5.25
CA THR A 114 8.49 15.21 -5.81
C THR A 114 8.29 14.82 -7.28
N LEU A 115 7.09 14.40 -7.66
CA LEU A 115 6.78 14.04 -9.06
C LEU A 115 6.77 15.27 -9.97
N VAL A 116 6.18 16.37 -9.51
CA VAL A 116 6.12 17.65 -10.27
C VAL A 116 7.52 18.16 -10.56
N ASP A 117 8.41 18.12 -9.56
CA ASP A 117 9.79 18.60 -9.70
C ASP A 117 10.69 17.64 -10.49
N LEU A 118 10.22 16.43 -10.76
CA LEU A 118 11.03 15.38 -11.39
C LEU A 118 11.13 15.57 -12.91
N GLU A 119 12.37 15.63 -13.39
CA GLU A 119 12.68 15.56 -14.80
C GLU A 119 12.87 14.11 -15.27
N VAL A 120 12.21 13.77 -16.37
CA VAL A 120 12.36 12.50 -17.08
C VAL A 120 12.74 12.81 -18.52
N ARG A 121 13.93 12.43 -18.93
CA ARG A 121 14.50 12.77 -20.27
C ARG A 121 14.50 14.27 -20.58
N GLY A 122 14.79 15.10 -19.57
CA GLY A 122 14.79 16.56 -19.72
C GLY A 122 13.41 17.22 -19.77
N VAL A 123 12.34 16.48 -19.40
CA VAL A 123 10.96 16.98 -19.39
C VAL A 123 10.33 16.77 -18.03
N ARG A 124 9.71 17.80 -17.48
CA ARG A 124 8.88 17.71 -16.28
C ARG A 124 7.48 17.22 -16.65
N ILE A 125 7.34 15.90 -16.70
CA ILE A 125 6.10 15.23 -17.14
C ILE A 125 4.90 15.67 -16.30
N PHE A 126 5.06 15.70 -14.97
CA PHE A 126 3.98 15.95 -14.03
C PHE A 126 3.74 17.45 -13.70
N GLU A 127 4.45 18.36 -14.37
CA GLU A 127 4.15 19.79 -14.33
C GLU A 127 3.03 20.18 -15.32
N ARG A 128 2.76 19.29 -16.29
CA ARG A 128 1.79 19.51 -17.35
C ARG A 128 0.34 19.40 -16.86
N PRO A 129 -0.65 19.91 -17.66
CA PRO A 129 -2.06 19.61 -17.46
C PRO A 129 -2.30 18.10 -17.42
N ILE A 130 -3.30 17.67 -16.61
CA ILE A 130 -3.54 16.24 -16.33
C ILE A 130 -3.86 15.44 -17.60
N ASP A 131 -4.52 16.04 -18.58
CA ASP A 131 -4.90 15.44 -19.87
C ASP A 131 -3.73 15.31 -20.86
N ALA A 132 -2.64 16.03 -20.64
CA ALA A 132 -1.43 15.96 -21.44
C ALA A 132 -0.47 14.83 -20.99
N ILE A 133 -0.77 14.11 -19.92
CA ILE A 133 0.05 13.02 -19.39
C ILE A 133 -0.43 11.70 -19.95
N THR A 134 0.42 11.00 -20.68
CA THR A 134 0.08 9.78 -21.42
C THR A 134 0.59 8.50 -20.74
N GLU A 135 0.09 7.34 -21.18
CA GLU A 135 0.65 6.02 -20.78
C GLU A 135 2.14 5.91 -21.12
N GLY A 136 2.58 6.52 -22.23
CA GLY A 136 3.99 6.56 -22.62
C GLY A 136 4.85 7.32 -21.63
N ASP A 137 4.36 8.43 -21.09
CA ASP A 137 5.02 9.24 -20.08
C ASP A 137 5.19 8.45 -18.77
N ILE A 138 4.15 7.73 -18.34
CA ILE A 138 4.21 6.87 -17.15
C ILE A 138 5.23 5.75 -17.32
N LYS A 139 5.31 5.13 -18.50
CA LYS A 139 6.31 4.10 -18.79
C LYS A 139 7.72 4.69 -18.81
N ALA A 140 7.94 5.85 -19.42
CA ALA A 140 9.23 6.53 -19.42
C ALA A 140 9.69 6.85 -17.98
N TRP A 141 8.79 7.42 -17.16
CA TRP A 141 9.06 7.67 -15.76
C TRP A 141 9.44 6.40 -15.00
N LEU A 142 8.73 5.30 -15.17
CA LEU A 142 9.02 4.03 -14.50
C LEU A 142 10.39 3.45 -14.89
N ILE A 143 10.81 3.64 -16.15
CA ILE A 143 12.10 3.16 -16.65
C ILE A 143 13.23 4.03 -16.12
N ASP A 144 13.13 5.33 -16.30
CA ASP A 144 14.27 6.24 -16.18
C ASP A 144 14.48 6.79 -14.75
N TRP A 145 13.43 6.77 -13.90
CA TRP A 145 13.59 7.22 -12.52
C TRP A 145 14.43 6.24 -11.72
N ASP A 146 15.63 6.66 -11.31
CA ASP A 146 16.54 5.82 -10.53
C ASP A 146 16.08 5.68 -9.07
N ARG A 147 15.19 4.74 -8.83
CA ARG A 147 14.70 4.36 -7.50
C ARG A 147 14.39 2.87 -7.46
N ALA A 148 14.45 2.30 -6.25
CA ALA A 148 14.08 0.92 -5.99
C ALA A 148 12.65 0.61 -6.49
N LEU A 149 12.42 -0.58 -7.03
CA LEU A 149 11.12 -1.00 -7.57
C LEU A 149 9.97 -0.83 -6.56
N LYS A 150 10.23 -1.06 -5.27
CA LYS A 150 9.25 -0.84 -4.20
C LYS A 150 8.84 0.63 -4.11
N THR A 151 9.79 1.55 -4.22
CA THR A 151 9.51 2.99 -4.22
C THR A 151 8.69 3.36 -5.45
N LYS A 152 9.11 2.91 -6.65
CA LYS A 152 8.35 3.11 -7.89
C LYS A 152 6.92 2.59 -7.77
N ALA A 153 6.72 1.40 -7.22
CA ALA A 153 5.40 0.81 -7.01
C ALA A 153 4.51 1.63 -6.05
N ASN A 154 5.09 2.20 -4.98
CA ASN A 154 4.36 3.06 -4.05
C ASN A 154 3.89 4.36 -4.73
N TYR A 155 4.77 5.00 -5.51
CA TYR A 155 4.43 6.20 -6.27
C TYR A 155 3.43 5.91 -7.39
N HIS A 156 3.58 4.77 -8.09
CA HIS A 156 2.62 4.33 -9.10
C HIS A 156 1.23 4.11 -8.50
N GLY A 157 1.14 3.56 -7.29
CA GLY A 157 -0.14 3.41 -6.58
C GLY A 157 -0.82 4.76 -6.30
N LEU A 158 -0.05 5.80 -5.93
CA LEU A 158 -0.56 7.15 -5.76
C LEU A 158 -1.01 7.73 -7.12
N LEU A 159 -0.18 7.64 -8.16
CA LEU A 159 -0.51 8.08 -9.52
C LEU A 159 -1.79 7.41 -10.02
N PHE A 160 -1.93 6.10 -9.84
CA PHE A 160 -3.13 5.37 -10.22
C PHE A 160 -4.39 5.95 -9.56
N GLY A 161 -4.32 6.27 -8.25
CA GLY A 161 -5.42 6.89 -7.52
C GLY A 161 -5.75 8.30 -8.05
N VAL A 162 -4.74 9.14 -8.28
CA VAL A 162 -4.91 10.50 -8.83
C VAL A 162 -5.55 10.46 -10.22
N PHE A 163 -5.07 9.59 -11.11
CA PHE A 163 -5.64 9.47 -12.45
C PHE A 163 -7.02 8.80 -12.47
N THR A 164 -7.33 7.91 -11.52
CA THR A 164 -8.69 7.38 -11.35
C THR A 164 -9.64 8.50 -10.96
N TYR A 165 -9.26 9.31 -9.99
CA TYR A 165 -10.02 10.49 -9.60
C TYR A 165 -10.19 11.48 -10.78
N ALA A 166 -9.15 11.71 -11.59
CA ALA A 166 -9.25 12.54 -12.79
C ALA A 166 -10.28 12.01 -13.81
N VAL A 167 -10.42 10.68 -13.93
CA VAL A 167 -11.45 10.06 -14.78
C VAL A 167 -12.84 10.25 -14.17
N GLU A 168 -12.99 10.08 -12.85
CA GLU A 168 -14.25 10.26 -12.12
C GLU A 168 -14.75 11.71 -12.22
N GLU A 169 -13.85 12.70 -12.17
CA GLU A 169 -14.16 14.13 -12.34
C GLU A 169 -14.35 14.57 -13.80
N GLY A 170 -14.16 13.65 -14.76
CA GLY A 170 -14.36 13.92 -16.17
C GLY A 170 -13.21 14.68 -16.87
N TYR A 171 -12.04 14.82 -16.22
CA TYR A 171 -10.86 15.42 -16.86
C TYR A 171 -10.20 14.49 -17.86
N LEU A 172 -10.39 13.16 -17.73
CA LEU A 172 -9.84 12.12 -18.58
C LEU A 172 -10.91 11.09 -18.93
N SER A 173 -10.77 10.49 -20.11
CA SER A 173 -11.60 9.33 -20.51
C SER A 173 -11.03 7.99 -19.99
N THR A 174 -9.73 7.89 -19.79
CA THR A 174 -9.05 6.66 -19.35
C THR A 174 -7.87 6.98 -18.43
N ASN A 175 -7.58 6.05 -17.52
CA ASN A 175 -6.45 6.18 -16.61
C ASN A 175 -5.14 5.72 -17.29
N PRO A 176 -4.14 6.60 -17.50
CA PRO A 176 -2.88 6.25 -18.16
C PRO A 176 -2.03 5.27 -17.34
N CYS A 177 -2.31 5.07 -16.06
CA CYS A 177 -1.63 4.09 -15.21
C CYS A 177 -2.20 2.68 -15.32
N ALA A 178 -3.34 2.46 -15.96
CA ALA A 178 -4.08 1.17 -15.92
C ALA A 178 -3.25 -0.03 -16.41
N ARG A 179 -2.33 0.17 -17.38
CA ARG A 179 -1.51 -0.88 -17.99
C ARG A 179 -0.02 -0.79 -17.64
N THR A 180 0.36 0.09 -16.73
CA THR A 180 1.77 0.40 -16.45
C THR A 180 2.26 -0.10 -15.09
N ALA A 181 1.40 -0.78 -14.31
CA ALA A 181 1.77 -1.25 -12.98
C ALA A 181 3.04 -2.11 -12.99
N PRO A 182 4.03 -1.84 -12.12
CA PRO A 182 5.20 -2.69 -11.98
C PRO A 182 4.78 -4.12 -11.64
N LYS A 183 5.29 -5.10 -12.40
CA LYS A 183 4.91 -6.52 -12.21
C LYS A 183 5.30 -7.00 -10.80
N ARG A 184 4.33 -7.46 -10.03
CA ARG A 184 4.49 -7.94 -8.64
C ARG A 184 5.55 -9.03 -8.47
N SER A 185 5.80 -9.86 -9.49
CA SER A 185 6.79 -10.93 -9.43
C SER A 185 8.22 -10.40 -9.24
N ARG A 186 8.57 -9.27 -9.86
CA ARG A 186 9.88 -8.61 -9.66
C ARG A 186 9.99 -7.89 -8.32
N VAL A 187 8.87 -7.41 -7.78
CA VAL A 187 8.83 -6.79 -6.44
C VAL A 187 9.02 -7.84 -5.34
N ARG A 188 8.55 -9.08 -5.53
CA ARG A 188 8.80 -10.19 -4.59
C ARG A 188 10.25 -10.65 -4.59
N GLN A 189 10.91 -10.71 -5.73
CA GLN A 189 12.35 -11.07 -5.82
C GLN A 189 13.28 -10.00 -5.23
N ALA A 190 12.85 -8.74 -5.18
CA ALA A 190 13.59 -7.65 -4.55
C ALA A 190 13.20 -7.43 -3.07
N GLN A 191 12.44 -8.33 -2.45
CA GLN A 191 12.31 -8.36 -1.00
C GLN A 191 13.71 -8.66 -0.46
N ALA A 192 14.32 -7.65 0.19
CA ALA A 192 15.54 -7.85 0.93
C ALA A 192 15.40 -9.12 1.76
N GLU A 193 16.37 -10.03 1.66
CA GLU A 193 16.40 -11.25 2.45
C GLU A 193 16.10 -10.91 3.90
N LEU A 194 15.12 -11.59 4.47
CA LEU A 194 14.78 -11.40 5.87
C LEU A 194 16.01 -11.77 6.68
N ARG A 195 16.47 -10.84 7.51
CA ARG A 195 17.60 -11.08 8.38
C ARG A 195 17.09 -11.72 9.67
N PHE A 196 17.60 -12.90 9.96
CA PHE A 196 17.43 -13.59 11.23
C PHE A 196 18.77 -13.60 11.95
N LEU A 197 18.79 -13.23 13.21
CA LEU A 197 20.00 -13.24 14.01
C LEU A 197 20.19 -14.63 14.63
N THR A 198 21.42 -15.12 14.63
CA THR A 198 21.81 -16.24 15.47
C THR A 198 21.81 -15.79 16.94
N GLU A 199 21.81 -16.76 17.84
CA GLU A 199 21.92 -16.47 19.28
C GLU A 199 23.23 -15.72 19.60
N GLU A 200 24.34 -16.11 18.98
CA GLU A 200 25.64 -15.48 19.17
C GLU A 200 25.65 -14.03 18.66
N GLU A 201 25.07 -13.77 17.50
CA GLU A 201 24.94 -12.43 16.94
C GLU A 201 24.09 -11.54 17.87
N LEU A 202 22.97 -12.06 18.36
CA LEU A 202 22.10 -11.34 19.30
C LEU A 202 22.83 -11.03 20.60
N ASN A 203 23.48 -12.02 21.21
CA ASN A 203 24.20 -11.84 22.46
C ASN A 203 25.33 -10.81 22.31
N THR A 204 26.02 -10.82 21.17
CA THR A 204 27.03 -9.82 20.85
C THR A 204 26.42 -8.42 20.69
N ALA A 205 25.27 -8.31 19.98
CA ALA A 205 24.56 -7.04 19.83
C ALA A 205 24.06 -6.47 21.15
N VAL A 206 23.50 -7.31 22.03
CA VAL A 206 23.03 -6.94 23.38
C VAL A 206 24.21 -6.41 24.21
N ARG A 207 25.33 -7.10 24.22
CA ARG A 207 26.54 -6.67 24.96
C ARG A 207 27.09 -5.34 24.43
N LEU A 208 27.16 -5.17 23.11
CA LEU A 208 27.66 -3.95 22.47
C LEU A 208 26.70 -2.76 22.64
N ALA A 209 25.41 -3.00 22.79
CA ALA A 209 24.42 -1.96 23.07
C ALA A 209 24.46 -1.44 24.52
N GLY A 210 25.21 -2.07 25.42
CA GLY A 210 25.36 -1.65 26.82
C GLY A 210 24.01 -1.55 27.53
N GLU A 211 23.69 -0.39 28.11
CA GLU A 211 22.43 -0.16 28.87
C GLU A 211 21.17 -0.33 28.01
N ASP A 212 21.25 -0.16 26.70
CA ASP A 212 20.15 -0.36 25.76
C ASP A 212 19.99 -1.84 25.33
N GLY A 213 20.90 -2.73 25.79
CA GLY A 213 20.83 -4.18 25.51
C GLY A 213 19.57 -4.84 26.02
N ASP A 214 19.05 -4.39 27.16
CA ASP A 214 17.77 -4.89 27.71
C ASP A 214 16.59 -4.62 26.77
N LEU A 215 16.58 -3.46 26.09
CA LEU A 215 15.57 -3.14 25.09
C LEU A 215 15.63 -4.11 23.90
N LEU A 216 16.85 -4.46 23.44
CA LEU A 216 17.04 -5.40 22.33
C LEU A 216 16.54 -6.81 22.77
N THR A 217 16.94 -7.25 23.94
CA THR A 217 16.52 -8.55 24.51
C THR A 217 15.01 -8.62 24.65
N PHE A 218 14.40 -7.59 25.20
CA PHE A 218 12.95 -7.53 25.35
C PHE A 218 12.23 -7.46 24.00
N ALA A 219 12.76 -6.71 23.03
CA ALA A 219 12.20 -6.59 21.70
C ALA A 219 12.22 -7.93 20.95
N VAL A 220 13.33 -8.67 21.01
CA VAL A 220 13.40 -9.99 20.37
C VAL A 220 12.55 -11.02 21.12
N GLY A 221 12.50 -10.99 22.44
CA GLY A 221 11.70 -11.92 23.23
C GLY A 221 10.19 -11.73 23.14
N THR A 222 9.74 -10.52 22.77
CA THR A 222 8.31 -10.18 22.62
C THR A 222 7.85 -10.05 21.18
N GLY A 223 8.74 -9.78 20.24
CA GLY A 223 8.42 -9.46 18.84
C GLY A 223 7.71 -8.12 18.66
N LEU A 224 7.75 -7.22 19.62
CA LEU A 224 7.12 -5.91 19.54
C LEU A 224 7.82 -5.01 18.49
N ARG A 225 7.03 -4.13 17.86
CA ARG A 225 7.60 -3.08 17.00
C ARG A 225 8.29 -2.02 17.84
N PHE A 226 9.28 -1.31 17.27
CA PHE A 226 9.97 -0.23 17.99
C PHE A 226 8.99 0.75 18.67
N GLY A 227 8.03 1.27 17.93
CA GLY A 227 7.03 2.21 18.48
C GLY A 227 6.06 1.62 19.49
N GLU A 228 5.92 0.28 19.59
CA GLU A 228 5.13 -0.42 20.61
C GLU A 228 5.97 -0.59 21.89
N VAL A 229 7.19 -1.13 21.75
CA VAL A 229 8.03 -1.43 22.93
C VAL A 229 8.48 -0.17 23.65
N THR A 230 8.81 0.91 22.92
CA THR A 230 9.23 2.19 23.53
C THR A 230 8.04 3.02 24.05
N ALA A 231 6.81 2.63 23.75
CA ALA A 231 5.59 3.24 24.27
C ALA A 231 5.01 2.52 25.51
N LEU A 232 5.64 1.41 25.95
CA LEU A 232 5.18 0.67 27.12
C LEU A 232 5.34 1.48 28.40
N TRP A 233 4.27 1.55 29.18
CA TRP A 233 4.30 2.04 30.56
C TRP A 233 4.54 0.90 31.54
N CYS A 234 5.00 1.23 32.75
CA CYS A 234 5.17 0.24 33.82
C CYS A 234 3.88 -0.50 34.12
N SER A 235 2.73 0.18 34.09
CA SER A 235 1.39 -0.42 34.25
C SER A 235 0.94 -1.33 33.10
N ASP A 236 1.65 -1.37 31.98
CA ASP A 236 1.36 -2.31 30.89
C ASP A 236 2.01 -3.68 31.10
N ILE A 237 2.90 -3.82 32.10
CA ILE A 237 3.57 -5.06 32.45
C ILE A 237 3.01 -5.61 33.77
N ASP A 238 2.43 -6.80 33.68
CA ASP A 238 2.02 -7.56 34.84
C ASP A 238 3.11 -8.57 35.19
N LEU A 239 3.91 -8.24 36.21
CA LEU A 239 5.03 -9.06 36.67
C LEU A 239 4.54 -10.36 37.33
N ALA A 240 3.36 -10.35 37.94
CA ALA A 240 2.82 -11.51 38.65
C ALA A 240 2.34 -12.59 37.66
N HIS A 241 1.67 -12.18 36.60
CA HIS A 241 1.16 -13.09 35.57
C HIS A 241 2.10 -13.21 34.36
N GLY A 242 3.21 -12.50 34.31
CA GLY A 242 4.14 -12.53 33.23
C GLY A 242 3.51 -12.11 31.89
N THR A 243 2.79 -11.00 31.87
CA THR A 243 2.12 -10.52 30.66
C THR A 243 2.43 -9.05 30.34
N VAL A 244 2.30 -8.70 29.06
CA VAL A 244 2.47 -7.34 28.54
C VAL A 244 1.25 -6.95 27.72
N ARG A 245 0.65 -5.82 28.06
CA ARG A 245 -0.49 -5.24 27.36
C ARG A 245 -0.02 -4.21 26.33
N VAL A 246 -0.18 -4.52 25.04
CA VAL A 246 0.15 -3.63 23.92
C VAL A 246 -1.12 -2.90 23.51
N ASN A 247 -1.31 -1.67 23.96
CA ASN A 247 -2.51 -0.87 23.72
C ASN A 247 -2.22 0.50 23.11
N LYS A 248 -0.94 0.87 22.99
CA LYS A 248 -0.49 2.16 22.42
C LYS A 248 0.80 2.00 21.64
N ALA A 249 1.09 2.99 20.80
CA ALA A 249 2.35 3.09 20.08
C ALA A 249 2.66 4.56 19.77
N TRP A 250 3.93 4.88 19.57
CA TRP A 250 4.33 6.19 19.08
C TRP A 250 3.80 6.42 17.67
N LYS A 251 3.14 7.57 17.48
CA LYS A 251 2.67 8.09 16.22
C LYS A 251 3.44 9.36 15.87
N ARG A 252 3.69 9.56 14.58
CA ARG A 252 4.24 10.78 14.03
C ARG A 252 3.20 11.41 13.12
N ASP A 253 2.54 12.45 13.60
CA ASP A 253 1.59 13.22 12.82
C ASP A 253 2.08 14.65 12.68
N GLY A 254 1.84 15.28 11.54
CA GLY A 254 2.27 16.66 11.28
C GLY A 254 1.42 17.72 11.97
N GLU A 255 0.37 17.33 12.68
CA GLU A 255 -0.54 18.19 13.45
C GLU A 255 -0.85 17.54 14.79
N HIS A 256 -1.17 18.36 15.79
CA HIS A 256 -1.45 17.96 17.16
C HIS A 256 -2.64 16.99 17.20
N GLY A 257 -2.35 15.68 17.16
CA GLY A 257 -3.36 14.69 17.45
C GLY A 257 -3.74 14.76 18.92
N GLU A 258 -5.03 14.69 19.24
CA GLU A 258 -5.56 14.49 20.58
C GLU A 258 -5.20 13.06 21.05
N GLY A 259 -3.91 12.81 21.28
CA GLY A 259 -3.44 11.59 21.91
C GLY A 259 -3.31 11.82 23.42
N GLU A 260 -3.53 10.77 24.21
CA GLU A 260 -3.28 10.75 25.65
C GLU A 260 -1.77 10.92 25.95
N THR A 261 -1.22 12.09 25.65
CA THR A 261 0.15 12.40 26.03
C THR A 261 0.14 12.82 27.49
N PRO A 262 0.79 12.08 28.41
CA PRO A 262 0.82 12.43 29.82
C PRO A 262 1.30 13.87 30.05
N GLY A 263 0.74 14.55 31.05
CA GLY A 263 1.08 15.95 31.35
C GLY A 263 2.58 16.17 31.61
N TRP A 264 3.24 15.19 32.21
CA TRP A 264 4.69 15.23 32.43
C TRP A 264 5.48 15.14 31.11
N LEU A 265 5.04 14.31 30.17
CA LEU A 265 5.65 14.20 28.84
C LEU A 265 5.45 15.48 28.03
N ARG A 266 4.30 16.17 28.19
CA ARG A 266 4.05 17.49 27.56
C ARG A 266 5.04 18.53 28.07
N LYS A 267 5.42 18.50 29.33
CA LYS A 267 6.45 19.38 29.90
C LYS A 267 7.85 19.09 29.32
N GLN A 268 8.20 17.81 29.13
CA GLN A 268 9.46 17.41 28.51
C GLN A 268 9.51 17.77 27.01
N VAL A 269 8.39 17.60 26.32
CA VAL A 269 8.20 17.92 24.89
C VAL A 269 8.35 19.42 24.62
N GLY A 270 7.97 20.26 25.58
CA GLY A 270 8.14 21.72 25.47
C GLY A 270 9.60 22.17 25.34
N ALA A 271 10.56 21.34 25.78
CA ALA A 271 11.99 21.66 25.78
C ALA A 271 12.74 21.27 24.51
N LYS A 272 12.26 20.29 23.74
CA LYS A 272 12.95 19.82 22.51
C LYS A 272 11.99 19.75 21.33
N HIS A 273 12.32 20.44 20.24
CA HIS A 273 11.54 20.56 19.00
C HIS A 273 11.09 19.20 18.37
N VAL A 274 11.86 18.15 18.59
CA VAL A 274 11.69 16.83 17.99
C VAL A 274 10.45 16.10 18.56
N MET A 275 10.13 16.28 19.83
CA MET A 275 9.01 15.58 20.48
C MET A 275 7.64 16.20 20.18
N ARG A 276 7.58 17.43 19.67
CA ARG A 276 6.30 18.09 19.30
C ARG A 276 5.54 17.40 18.19
N GLN A 277 6.20 16.52 17.43
CA GLN A 277 5.63 15.81 16.29
C GLN A 277 5.20 14.38 16.62
N HIS A 278 5.34 13.96 17.89
CA HIS A 278 5.05 12.59 18.29
C HIS A 278 4.08 12.58 19.47
N HIS A 279 3.11 11.70 19.40
CA HIS A 279 2.15 11.46 20.47
C HIS A 279 1.94 9.94 20.63
N LEU A 280 1.42 9.56 21.78
CA LEU A 280 0.94 8.21 22.03
C LEU A 280 -0.44 8.09 21.42
N GLY A 281 -0.63 7.12 20.57
CA GLY A 281 -1.93 6.86 19.95
C GLY A 281 -2.24 5.36 19.89
N ASN A 282 -3.48 5.05 19.55
CA ASN A 282 -3.90 3.67 19.37
C ASN A 282 -3.00 2.98 18.33
N PRO A 283 -2.70 1.68 18.48
CA PRO A 283 -2.07 0.91 17.44
C PRO A 283 -2.85 1.00 16.13
N LYS A 284 -2.16 0.75 15.01
CA LYS A 284 -2.69 0.98 13.64
C LYS A 284 -4.02 0.27 13.37
N THR A 285 -4.26 -0.90 13.97
CA THR A 285 -5.47 -1.69 13.78
C THR A 285 -5.99 -2.20 15.12
N PRO A 286 -7.30 -2.52 15.26
CA PRO A 286 -7.87 -3.09 16.47
C PRO A 286 -7.15 -4.37 16.93
N LYS A 287 -6.76 -5.26 16.00
CA LYS A 287 -6.00 -6.50 16.29
C LYS A 287 -4.59 -6.26 16.83
N SER A 288 -4.07 -5.05 16.64
CA SER A 288 -2.77 -4.68 17.20
C SER A 288 -2.83 -4.44 18.74
N ARG A 289 -4.04 -4.19 19.29
CA ARG A 289 -4.25 -4.20 20.74
C ARG A 289 -4.31 -5.65 21.19
N ARG A 290 -3.37 -6.04 22.05
CA ARG A 290 -3.21 -7.43 22.48
C ARG A 290 -2.50 -7.51 23.82
N THR A 291 -2.70 -8.61 24.52
CA THR A 291 -1.89 -9.01 25.67
C THR A 291 -1.07 -10.23 25.26
N ILE A 292 0.22 -10.20 25.52
CA ILE A 292 1.13 -11.30 25.22
C ILE A 292 1.79 -11.79 26.49
N SER A 293 1.98 -13.10 26.61
CA SER A 293 2.78 -13.68 27.69
C SER A 293 4.27 -13.45 27.43
N ILE A 294 5.04 -13.20 28.49
CA ILE A 294 6.49 -13.10 28.46
C ILE A 294 7.11 -14.19 29.33
N SER A 295 8.31 -14.63 28.96
CA SER A 295 9.03 -15.65 29.70
C SER A 295 9.48 -15.13 31.08
N PRO A 296 9.72 -16.04 32.06
CA PRO A 296 10.29 -15.64 33.34
C PRO A 296 11.57 -14.82 33.23
N ALA A 297 12.43 -15.15 32.26
CA ALA A 297 13.65 -14.38 32.01
C ALA A 297 13.37 -12.93 31.61
N LEU A 298 12.33 -12.68 30.80
CA LEU A 298 11.91 -11.33 30.45
C LEU A 298 11.24 -10.60 31.60
N VAL A 299 10.51 -11.31 32.47
CA VAL A 299 9.97 -10.74 33.70
C VAL A 299 11.10 -10.22 34.62
N GLU A 300 12.13 -11.04 34.83
CA GLU A 300 13.28 -10.63 35.64
C GLU A 300 14.07 -9.48 34.99
N LEU A 301 14.21 -9.47 33.67
CA LEU A 301 14.86 -8.39 32.93
C LEU A 301 14.20 -7.02 33.17
N VAL A 302 12.87 -6.97 33.17
CA VAL A 302 12.13 -5.70 33.32
C VAL A 302 11.74 -5.35 34.71
N ARG A 303 11.77 -6.30 35.64
CA ARG A 303 11.41 -6.11 37.05
C ARG A 303 12.04 -4.87 37.70
N PRO A 304 13.38 -4.65 37.61
CA PRO A 304 14.00 -3.49 38.24
C PRO A 304 13.50 -2.16 37.66
N ARG A 305 13.03 -2.18 36.41
CA ARG A 305 12.51 -0.98 35.75
C ARG A 305 11.06 -0.69 36.12
N VAL A 306 10.26 -1.73 36.33
CA VAL A 306 8.83 -1.63 36.64
C VAL A 306 8.59 -1.33 38.12
N GLU A 307 9.27 -2.03 39.05
CA GLU A 307 9.04 -1.89 40.46
C GLU A 307 9.51 -0.55 41.07
N ARG A 308 10.44 0.13 40.40
CA ARG A 308 11.06 1.38 40.88
C ARG A 308 10.47 2.65 40.27
N ARG A 309 9.44 2.53 39.44
CA ARG A 309 8.88 3.64 38.67
C ARG A 309 7.37 3.78 38.85
N ALA A 310 6.85 4.96 38.54
CA ALA A 310 5.42 5.20 38.55
C ALA A 310 4.71 4.39 37.45
N ALA A 311 3.43 4.11 37.65
CA ALA A 311 2.61 3.28 36.77
C ALA A 311 2.56 3.81 35.31
N ASP A 312 2.64 5.12 35.14
CA ASP A 312 2.63 5.84 33.84
C ASP A 312 4.04 6.21 33.32
N ASP A 313 5.11 5.79 33.99
CA ASP A 313 6.47 5.91 33.49
C ASP A 313 6.72 4.90 32.37
N PHE A 314 7.57 5.28 31.39
CA PHE A 314 8.01 4.35 30.35
C PHE A 314 8.96 3.29 30.91
N VAL A 315 8.77 2.04 30.50
CA VAL A 315 9.66 0.92 30.87
C VAL A 315 11.08 1.15 30.34
N PHE A 316 11.18 1.62 29.09
CA PHE A 316 12.46 1.94 28.43
C PHE A 316 12.57 3.44 28.18
N THR A 317 13.64 4.02 28.68
CA THR A 317 13.91 5.46 28.61
C THR A 317 15.34 5.71 28.14
N THR A 318 15.63 6.96 27.77
CA THR A 318 17.02 7.42 27.64
C THR A 318 17.73 7.33 29.00
N PRO A 319 19.08 7.38 29.06
CA PRO A 319 19.82 7.46 30.32
C PRO A 319 19.38 8.62 31.23
N THR A 320 18.83 9.67 30.67
CA THR A 320 18.31 10.84 31.40
C THR A 320 16.82 10.70 31.78
N GLY A 321 16.23 9.50 31.63
CA GLY A 321 14.82 9.23 31.98
C GLY A 321 13.79 9.75 30.97
N LEU A 322 14.19 10.23 29.81
CA LEU A 322 13.28 10.72 28.78
C LEU A 322 12.72 9.59 27.91
N ALA A 323 11.59 9.83 27.27
CA ALA A 323 11.02 8.90 26.31
C ALA A 323 11.98 8.61 25.13
N LEU A 324 12.07 7.34 24.74
CA LEU A 324 12.87 6.91 23.61
C LEU A 324 12.19 7.27 22.30
N HIS A 325 12.81 8.16 21.55
CA HIS A 325 12.36 8.55 20.23
C HIS A 325 13.19 7.84 19.14
N ASN A 326 12.55 7.53 17.99
CA ASN A 326 13.21 6.74 16.95
C ASN A 326 14.49 7.39 16.41
N SER A 327 14.49 8.69 16.10
CA SER A 327 15.69 9.37 15.59
C SER A 327 16.80 9.48 16.65
N ASP A 328 16.44 9.80 17.90
CA ASP A 328 17.41 9.87 19.00
C ASP A 328 18.03 8.48 19.27
N PHE A 329 17.19 7.43 19.35
CA PHE A 329 17.68 6.07 19.52
C PHE A 329 18.55 5.64 18.34
N TYR A 330 18.17 5.99 17.11
CA TYR A 330 18.94 5.65 15.92
C TYR A 330 20.35 6.29 15.96
N GLU A 331 20.44 7.57 16.27
CA GLU A 331 21.71 8.29 16.30
C GLU A 331 22.58 7.88 17.52
N ARG A 332 21.97 7.77 18.70
CA ARG A 332 22.68 7.49 19.94
C ARG A 332 23.10 6.03 20.10
N VAL A 333 22.24 5.10 19.66
CA VAL A 333 22.43 3.66 19.91
C VAL A 333 22.65 2.91 18.61
N TRP A 334 21.77 3.08 17.63
CA TRP A 334 21.71 2.18 16.48
C TRP A 334 22.89 2.35 15.51
N LEU A 335 23.27 3.57 15.20
CA LEU A 335 24.44 3.86 14.36
C LEU A 335 25.76 3.39 15.00
N PRO A 336 26.06 3.73 16.26
CA PRO A 336 27.25 3.20 16.95
C PRO A 336 27.25 1.67 17.05
N LEU A 337 26.11 1.05 17.38
CA LEU A 337 25.96 -0.40 17.42
C LEU A 337 26.25 -1.04 16.05
N GLY A 338 25.72 -0.49 14.97
CA GLY A 338 25.99 -0.98 13.62
C GLY A 338 27.46 -0.93 13.25
N ALA A 339 28.17 0.14 13.64
CA ALA A 339 29.60 0.25 13.45
C ALA A 339 30.40 -0.77 14.28
N ALA A 340 30.00 -1.00 15.54
CA ALA A 340 30.61 -1.99 16.42
C ALA A 340 30.39 -3.42 15.95
N LEU A 341 29.18 -3.76 15.50
CA LEU A 341 28.86 -5.06 14.92
C LEU A 341 29.73 -5.34 13.68
N LYS A 342 29.86 -4.38 12.79
CA LYS A 342 30.71 -4.50 11.60
C LYS A 342 32.17 -4.79 11.97
N LYS A 343 32.70 -4.14 13.03
CA LYS A 343 34.06 -4.41 13.55
C LYS A 343 34.18 -5.82 14.11
N SER A 344 33.09 -6.39 14.65
CA SER A 344 33.03 -7.75 15.15
C SER A 344 32.73 -8.81 14.07
N GLY A 345 32.73 -8.43 12.78
CA GLY A 345 32.43 -9.33 11.67
C GLY A 345 30.95 -9.65 11.49
N ILE A 346 30.06 -9.00 12.23
CA ILE A 346 28.61 -9.21 12.16
C ILE A 346 28.00 -8.15 11.24
N ALA A 347 27.25 -8.61 10.24
CA ALA A 347 26.53 -7.69 9.36
C ALA A 347 25.48 -6.88 10.15
N PRO A 348 25.43 -5.55 10.00
CA PRO A 348 24.42 -4.72 10.65
C PRO A 348 23.01 -5.18 10.28
N PHE A 349 22.10 -5.05 11.22
CA PHE A 349 20.69 -5.43 11.06
C PHE A 349 19.79 -4.26 11.47
N ARG A 350 18.50 -4.33 11.11
CA ARG A 350 17.51 -3.32 11.47
C ARG A 350 16.82 -3.70 12.78
N PHE A 351 16.30 -2.75 13.53
CA PHE A 351 15.50 -3.06 14.72
C PHE A 351 14.34 -4.02 14.42
N HIS A 352 13.74 -3.91 13.23
CA HIS A 352 12.65 -4.80 12.82
C HIS A 352 13.10 -6.26 12.60
N ASP A 353 14.38 -6.50 12.38
CA ASP A 353 14.94 -7.84 12.21
C ASP A 353 14.95 -8.63 13.54
N LEU A 354 14.90 -7.94 14.71
CA LEU A 354 14.63 -8.57 16.01
C LEU A 354 13.27 -9.26 16.03
N ARG A 355 12.26 -8.62 15.44
CA ARG A 355 10.92 -9.20 15.31
C ARG A 355 10.90 -10.36 14.30
N HIS A 356 11.66 -10.28 13.22
CA HIS A 356 11.82 -11.40 12.30
C HIS A 356 12.49 -12.59 12.98
N THR A 357 13.53 -12.33 13.80
CA THR A 357 14.21 -13.34 14.62
C THR A 357 13.27 -14.00 15.62
N HIS A 358 12.45 -13.20 16.32
CA HIS A 358 11.41 -13.72 17.21
C HIS A 358 10.49 -14.73 16.51
N VAL A 359 10.03 -14.38 15.31
CA VAL A 359 9.16 -15.29 14.53
C VAL A 359 9.90 -16.56 14.11
N ALA A 360 11.15 -16.43 13.67
CA ALA A 360 11.95 -17.60 13.29
C ALA A 360 12.10 -18.57 14.48
N TRP A 361 12.35 -18.08 15.70
CA TRP A 361 12.39 -18.91 16.91
C TRP A 361 11.06 -19.59 17.20
N LEU A 362 9.94 -18.87 17.05
CA LEU A 362 8.60 -19.46 17.28
C LEU A 362 8.28 -20.54 16.24
N VAL A 363 8.63 -20.31 14.96
CA VAL A 363 8.46 -21.31 13.90
C VAL A 363 9.33 -22.53 14.17
N ALA A 364 10.61 -22.34 14.48
CA ALA A 364 11.53 -23.43 14.83
C ALA A 364 11.07 -24.22 16.08
N GLY A 365 10.43 -23.54 17.03
CA GLY A 365 9.81 -24.15 18.20
C GLY A 365 8.44 -24.80 17.93
N GLY A 366 7.97 -24.84 16.68
CA GLY A 366 6.72 -25.50 16.30
C GLY A 366 5.45 -24.68 16.59
N ALA A 367 5.56 -23.38 16.86
CA ALA A 367 4.40 -22.54 17.09
C ALA A 367 3.57 -22.38 15.80
N ARG A 368 2.24 -22.49 15.92
CA ARG A 368 1.32 -22.40 14.79
C ARG A 368 1.19 -20.95 14.28
N LEU A 369 1.12 -20.78 12.96
CA LEU A 369 1.00 -19.45 12.34
C LEU A 369 -0.14 -18.57 12.88
N PRO A 370 -1.34 -19.09 13.21
CA PRO A 370 -2.39 -18.28 13.82
C PRO A 370 -1.99 -17.70 15.21
N HIS A 371 -1.26 -18.46 16.02
CA HIS A 371 -0.77 -17.98 17.32
C HIS A 371 0.32 -16.92 17.13
N ILE A 372 1.21 -17.12 16.15
CA ILE A 372 2.22 -16.11 15.77
C ILE A 372 1.53 -14.85 15.26
N GLN A 373 0.51 -14.96 14.39
CA GLN A 373 -0.29 -13.82 13.92
C GLN A 373 -0.89 -13.03 15.07
N ALA A 374 -1.57 -13.71 16.00
CA ALA A 374 -2.20 -13.08 17.16
C ALA A 374 -1.16 -12.36 18.02
N ARG A 375 -0.03 -13.04 18.35
CA ARG A 375 1.08 -12.48 19.12
C ARG A 375 1.68 -11.23 18.47
N LEU A 376 1.84 -11.25 17.16
CA LEU A 376 2.39 -10.11 16.41
C LEU A 376 1.37 -8.98 16.19
N GLY A 377 0.07 -9.24 16.32
CA GLY A 377 -0.99 -8.31 15.98
C GLY A 377 -1.05 -8.01 14.48
N HIS A 378 -0.87 -9.02 13.63
CA HIS A 378 -1.09 -8.90 12.19
C HIS A 378 -2.58 -9.01 11.89
N GLU A 379 -3.10 -8.08 11.10
CA GLU A 379 -4.52 -8.04 10.75
C GLU A 379 -4.92 -9.25 9.89
N SER A 380 -4.06 -9.61 8.93
CA SER A 380 -4.25 -10.77 8.06
C SER A 380 -3.21 -11.85 8.32
N ILE A 381 -3.65 -13.10 8.32
CA ILE A 381 -2.76 -14.28 8.33
C ILE A 381 -1.86 -14.32 7.08
N THR A 382 -2.35 -13.78 5.95
CA THR A 382 -1.60 -13.66 4.70
C THR A 382 -0.28 -12.93 4.90
N THR A 383 -0.27 -11.85 5.72
CA THR A 383 0.96 -11.14 6.07
C THR A 383 1.98 -12.05 6.74
N THR A 384 1.53 -12.93 7.64
CA THR A 384 2.40 -13.88 8.34
C THR A 384 2.87 -14.99 7.38
N ILE A 385 1.97 -15.53 6.57
CA ILE A 385 2.29 -16.58 5.59
C ILE A 385 3.24 -16.06 4.51
N ASP A 386 2.94 -14.91 3.90
CA ASP A 386 3.75 -14.32 2.84
C ASP A 386 5.17 -13.99 3.31
N THR A 387 5.31 -13.63 4.60
CA THR A 387 6.59 -13.23 5.17
C THR A 387 7.39 -14.43 5.69
N TYR A 388 6.75 -15.39 6.35
CA TYR A 388 7.41 -16.44 7.12
C TYR A 388 7.04 -17.87 6.71
N GLY A 389 6.11 -18.05 5.76
CA GLY A 389 5.67 -19.38 5.34
C GLY A 389 6.80 -20.27 4.81
N HIS A 390 7.83 -19.66 4.23
CA HIS A 390 9.01 -20.37 3.74
C HIS A 390 9.91 -20.93 4.86
N LEU A 391 9.74 -20.50 6.11
CA LEU A 391 10.44 -21.04 7.28
C LEU A 391 9.79 -22.32 7.84
N LEU A 392 8.55 -22.61 7.40
CA LEU A 392 7.88 -23.83 7.82
C LEU A 392 8.63 -25.04 7.23
N PRO A 393 8.83 -26.13 8.01
CA PRO A 393 9.37 -27.36 7.45
C PRO A 393 8.54 -27.77 6.25
N VAL A 394 9.19 -28.15 5.15
CA VAL A 394 8.51 -28.68 3.97
C VAL A 394 7.89 -30.01 4.39
N GLY A 395 6.58 -29.97 4.65
CA GLY A 395 5.89 -31.03 5.37
C GLY A 395 5.50 -32.24 4.53
N ASP A 396 6.11 -32.50 3.38
CA ASP A 396 5.68 -33.59 2.50
C ASP A 396 5.96 -34.97 3.15
N GLU A 397 7.10 -35.11 3.79
CA GLU A 397 7.42 -36.34 4.58
C GLU A 397 6.50 -36.47 5.82
N LEU A 398 6.25 -35.38 6.52
CA LEU A 398 5.34 -35.35 7.66
C LEU A 398 3.89 -35.63 7.21
N ILE A 399 3.47 -35.06 6.10
CA ILE A 399 2.15 -35.34 5.50
C ILE A 399 2.05 -36.81 5.13
N SER A 400 3.06 -37.38 4.47
CA SER A 400 3.10 -38.80 4.13
C SER A 400 3.06 -39.73 5.35
N GLN A 401 3.78 -39.38 6.44
CA GLN A 401 3.76 -40.14 7.69
C GLN A 401 2.39 -40.05 8.38
N ILE A 402 1.73 -38.86 8.37
CA ILE A 402 0.37 -38.69 8.90
C ILE A 402 -0.62 -39.57 8.12
N ILE A 403 -0.53 -39.54 6.79
CA ILE A 403 -1.42 -40.33 5.91
C ILE A 403 -1.17 -41.85 6.14
N ASP A 404 0.10 -42.28 6.18
CA ASP A 404 0.43 -43.66 6.42
C ASP A 404 -0.07 -44.15 7.78
N THR A 405 0.12 -43.33 8.83
CA THR A 405 -0.42 -43.61 10.17
C THR A 405 -1.94 -43.74 10.16
N ALA A 406 -2.64 -42.83 9.45
CA ALA A 406 -4.11 -42.85 9.33
C ALA A 406 -4.58 -44.13 8.61
N LEU A 407 -3.94 -44.47 7.49
CA LEU A 407 -4.30 -45.63 6.68
C LEU A 407 -4.05 -46.97 7.40
N ARG A 408 -3.05 -47.03 8.29
CA ARG A 408 -2.77 -48.19 9.12
C ARG A 408 -3.63 -48.30 10.37
N GLY A 409 -4.63 -47.46 10.54
CA GLY A 409 -5.51 -47.46 11.71
C GLY A 409 -4.86 -46.91 12.99
N GLY A 410 -3.71 -46.26 12.85
CA GLY A 410 -3.02 -45.61 13.94
C GLY A 410 -3.76 -44.37 14.42
N ARG A 411 -3.78 -44.11 15.74
CA ARG A 411 -4.29 -42.83 16.26
C ARG A 411 -3.38 -41.71 15.86
N ILE A 412 -3.85 -40.83 14.96
CA ILE A 412 -3.24 -39.52 14.74
C ILE A 412 -3.40 -38.77 16.07
N ARG A 413 -2.32 -38.62 16.82
CA ARG A 413 -2.33 -37.75 18.00
C ARG A 413 -2.45 -36.32 17.47
N PRO A 414 -3.59 -35.64 17.67
CA PRO A 414 -3.63 -34.23 17.36
C PRO A 414 -2.57 -33.55 18.22
N ALA A 415 -1.74 -32.71 17.63
CA ALA A 415 -0.87 -31.80 18.37
C ALA A 415 -1.70 -30.71 19.10
N LEU A 416 -2.99 -30.96 19.34
CA LEU A 416 -3.94 -30.19 20.10
C LEU A 416 -4.00 -30.79 21.50
N ARG A 417 -3.26 -30.21 22.45
CA ARG A 417 -3.79 -30.15 23.82
C ARG A 417 -4.87 -29.07 23.80
N LEU A 418 -6.13 -29.48 23.87
CA LEU A 418 -7.19 -28.59 24.32
C LEU A 418 -6.76 -28.11 25.69
N VAL A 419 -6.66 -26.78 25.86
CA VAL A 419 -6.54 -26.14 27.17
C VAL A 419 -7.91 -26.31 27.82
N GLY A 420 -8.00 -27.25 28.76
CA GLY A 420 -9.21 -27.52 29.52
C GLY A 420 -9.41 -29.01 29.78
N ASP A 421 -8.53 -29.60 30.56
CA ASP A 421 -8.76 -30.69 31.49
C ASP A 421 -7.76 -30.57 32.66
#